data_4e365b9eda7d7d51d71f8e092d0257d7
#
_entry.id   4e365b9eda7d7d51d71f8e092d0257d7
#
_cell.length_a   1.000
_cell.length_b   1.000
_cell.length_c   1.000
_cell.angle_alpha   90.00
_cell.angle_beta   90.00
_cell.angle_gamma   90.00
#
_symmetry.space_group_name_H-M   'P 1'
#
loop_
_entity.id
_entity.type
_entity.pdbx_description
1 polymer ?
#
loop_
_entity_poly.entity_id
_entity_poly.type
_entity_poly.pdbx_seq_one_letter_code
_entity_poly.pdbx_strand_id
1 'polypeptide(L)'
;MPALILMLAFAAATPALAQETALGTSVESLLDYAKARNPEYAAMRLEAEAARERVYPAGALPDPMLRTELQNVTNFGAESGTSFNLLPSRVGSTKYTLTQPLPFWGKRDLKRDAAEAEADVAQGKAGITWTEQAARIKATYAQYFAAVKLVTLTKEVIDLIDRIEGITQARYAGGLVPQQDAIRVQVERTATRSELIQMETESHHARSRLNGLLARPAPSTLAVPERLRPIPTVARLDYAALEERLRGRNPSLFADDARIRAAEKNRDLTYRNRYPDFTLGISPIQTRNRVNMWELMFELNIPLQQESRRSQEREAEKMIEASRARKEATANQLLADLSENLAGINAARRVETLAQSSLLPQAELTFRAALAGYETGKVDFATLLDAQRQIRKAKQDVIKAQAEQQVRLADIERLIGEDL
;
A
#
# COMPACT_ATOMS: atom_id res chain seq x y z
N MET A 1 -51.82 -10.75 51.61
CA MET A 1 -51.08 -9.94 50.63
C MET A 1 -50.15 -10.90 49.88
N PRO A 2 -50.41 -11.25 48.62
CA PRO A 2 -49.59 -12.17 47.86
C PRO A 2 -48.45 -11.44 47.13
N ALA A 3 -47.26 -12.02 47.24
CA ALA A 3 -46.05 -11.55 46.55
C ALA A 3 -46.11 -11.95 45.08
N LEU A 4 -45.93 -10.94 44.19
CA LEU A 4 -45.87 -11.07 42.74
C LEU A 4 -44.44 -11.43 42.36
N ILE A 5 -44.19 -12.68 41.92
CA ILE A 5 -42.92 -13.13 41.38
C ILE A 5 -42.88 -12.77 39.89
N LEU A 6 -42.01 -11.81 39.52
CA LEU A 6 -41.76 -11.39 38.14
C LEU A 6 -40.71 -12.32 37.55
N MET A 7 -41.11 -13.27 36.68
CA MET A 7 -40.19 -14.11 35.90
C MET A 7 -39.67 -13.23 34.71
N LEU A 8 -38.38 -12.89 34.75
CA LEU A 8 -37.67 -12.30 33.64
C LEU A 8 -37.26 -13.44 32.69
N ALA A 9 -37.94 -13.54 31.53
CA ALA A 9 -37.52 -14.44 30.45
C ALA A 9 -36.29 -13.86 29.75
N PHE A 10 -35.14 -14.48 30.00
CA PHE A 10 -33.91 -14.20 29.28
C PHE A 10 -34.00 -14.86 27.89
N ALA A 11 -34.37 -14.11 26.86
CA ALA A 11 -34.25 -14.57 25.48
C ALA A 11 -32.78 -14.63 25.11
N ALA A 12 -32.21 -15.83 25.11
CA ALA A 12 -30.90 -16.10 24.56
C ALA A 12 -30.95 -15.86 23.04
N ALA A 13 -30.55 -14.67 22.61
CA ALA A 13 -30.23 -14.41 21.22
C ALA A 13 -29.02 -15.27 20.85
N THR A 14 -29.26 -16.40 20.21
CA THR A 14 -28.21 -17.16 19.51
C THR A 14 -27.61 -16.22 18.46
N PRO A 15 -26.28 -15.94 18.47
CA PRO A 15 -25.69 -15.26 17.36
C PRO A 15 -25.90 -16.14 16.13
N ALA A 16 -26.62 -15.64 15.14
CA ALA A 16 -26.63 -16.21 13.80
C ALA A 16 -25.18 -16.26 13.34
N LEU A 17 -24.61 -17.46 13.29
CA LEU A 17 -23.35 -17.71 12.57
C LEU A 17 -23.64 -17.35 11.12
N ALA A 18 -23.39 -16.07 10.77
CA ALA A 18 -23.21 -15.68 9.39
C ALA A 18 -22.18 -16.67 8.85
N GLN A 19 -22.56 -17.50 7.87
CA GLN A 19 -21.62 -18.30 7.11
C GLN A 19 -20.56 -17.32 6.63
N GLU A 20 -19.38 -17.31 7.27
CA GLU A 20 -18.21 -16.63 6.73
C GLU A 20 -18.01 -17.27 5.36
N THR A 21 -18.40 -16.55 4.31
CA THR A 21 -18.02 -16.90 2.95
C THR A 21 -16.53 -17.11 2.99
N ALA A 22 -16.08 -18.35 2.70
CA ALA A 22 -14.71 -18.73 2.90
C ALA A 22 -13.79 -17.72 2.19
N LEU A 23 -13.05 -16.93 2.98
CA LEU A 23 -12.22 -15.86 2.48
C LEU A 23 -11.23 -16.42 1.45
N GLY A 24 -11.15 -15.80 0.27
CA GLY A 24 -10.25 -16.23 -0.81
C GLY A 24 -10.91 -16.94 -1.99
N THR A 25 -12.24 -17.09 -2.00
CA THR A 25 -12.95 -17.57 -3.19
C THR A 25 -12.81 -16.62 -4.36
N SER A 26 -12.74 -15.31 -4.09
CA SER A 26 -12.47 -14.27 -5.08
C SER A 26 -11.44 -13.27 -4.57
N VAL A 27 -10.76 -12.57 -5.47
CA VAL A 27 -9.77 -11.55 -5.11
C VAL A 27 -10.44 -10.32 -4.50
N GLU A 28 -11.67 -10.00 -4.89
CA GLU A 28 -12.45 -8.88 -4.37
C GLU A 28 -12.69 -9.04 -2.87
N SER A 29 -13.05 -10.25 -2.42
CA SER A 29 -13.24 -10.54 -0.98
C SER A 29 -11.96 -10.32 -0.17
N LEU A 30 -10.79 -10.57 -0.76
CA LEU A 30 -9.49 -10.32 -0.14
C LEU A 30 -9.16 -8.82 -0.07
N LEU A 31 -9.47 -8.08 -1.13
CA LEU A 31 -9.27 -6.64 -1.18
C LEU A 31 -10.15 -5.91 -0.16
N ASP A 32 -11.43 -6.27 -0.06
CA ASP A 32 -12.34 -5.70 0.94
C ASP A 32 -11.89 -5.99 2.37
N TYR A 33 -11.45 -7.23 2.62
CA TYR A 33 -10.88 -7.61 3.92
C TYR A 33 -9.61 -6.81 4.25
N ALA A 34 -8.68 -6.69 3.30
CA ALA A 34 -7.44 -5.95 3.47
C ALA A 34 -7.71 -4.46 3.69
N LYS A 35 -8.62 -3.84 2.91
CA LYS A 35 -8.97 -2.43 3.04
C LYS A 35 -9.51 -2.09 4.43
N ALA A 36 -10.26 -3.03 5.03
CA ALA A 36 -10.83 -2.86 6.36
C ALA A 36 -9.83 -3.13 7.51
N ARG A 37 -8.84 -4.01 7.31
CA ARG A 37 -8.03 -4.56 8.41
C ARG A 37 -6.52 -4.47 8.24
N ASN A 38 -6.01 -4.06 7.06
CA ASN A 38 -4.57 -3.95 6.86
C ASN A 38 -4.01 -2.77 7.68
N PRO A 39 -3.05 -3.02 8.62
CA PRO A 39 -2.55 -1.99 9.53
C PRO A 39 -1.68 -0.95 8.82
N GLU A 40 -0.97 -1.33 7.75
CA GLU A 40 -0.13 -0.41 6.98
C GLU A 40 -0.99 0.65 6.26
N TYR A 41 -2.07 0.21 5.61
CA TYR A 41 -3.02 1.15 4.99
C TYR A 41 -3.76 1.98 6.04
N ALA A 42 -4.17 1.38 7.16
CA ALA A 42 -4.81 2.11 8.26
C ALA A 42 -3.90 3.19 8.84
N ALA A 43 -2.60 2.91 9.02
CA ALA A 43 -1.63 3.90 9.48
C ALA A 43 -1.53 5.09 8.52
N MET A 44 -1.37 4.84 7.21
CA MET A 44 -1.28 5.92 6.21
C MET A 44 -2.55 6.76 6.12
N ARG A 45 -3.73 6.14 6.28
CA ARG A 45 -5.00 6.85 6.33
C ARG A 45 -5.09 7.76 7.56
N LEU A 46 -4.71 7.25 8.73
CA LEU A 46 -4.71 8.04 9.97
C LEU A 46 -3.67 9.17 9.91
N GLU A 47 -2.52 8.96 9.27
CA GLU A 47 -1.53 10.02 9.03
C GLU A 47 -2.09 11.11 8.11
N ALA A 48 -2.87 10.74 7.08
CA ALA A 48 -3.54 11.71 6.21
C ALA A 48 -4.62 12.49 6.97
N GLU A 49 -5.41 11.82 7.81
CA GLU A 49 -6.38 12.46 8.70
C GLU A 49 -5.68 13.43 9.67
N ALA A 50 -4.59 13.00 10.32
CA ALA A 50 -3.78 13.85 11.20
C ALA A 50 -3.17 15.07 10.48
N ALA A 51 -2.76 14.90 9.22
CA ALA A 51 -2.28 16.01 8.41
C ALA A 51 -3.38 17.03 8.13
N ARG A 52 -4.61 16.60 7.90
CA ARG A 52 -5.78 17.48 7.73
C ARG A 52 -6.10 18.27 9.00
N GLU A 53 -5.99 17.64 10.17
CA GLU A 53 -6.19 18.34 11.45
C GLU A 53 -5.15 19.43 11.71
N ARG A 54 -3.96 19.36 11.08
CA ARG A 54 -2.92 20.41 11.17
C ARG A 54 -3.28 21.67 10.37
N VAL A 55 -4.22 21.61 9.44
CA VAL A 55 -4.57 22.75 8.57
C VAL A 55 -5.14 23.91 9.39
N TYR A 56 -6.07 23.62 10.28
CA TYR A 56 -6.70 24.66 11.13
C TYR A 56 -5.68 25.37 12.04
N PRO A 57 -4.87 24.68 12.84
CA PRO A 57 -3.84 25.31 13.68
C PRO A 57 -2.79 26.12 12.88
N ALA A 58 -2.43 25.67 11.67
CA ALA A 58 -1.46 26.38 10.82
C ALA A 58 -1.93 27.80 10.45
N GLY A 59 -3.25 27.99 10.25
CA GLY A 59 -3.85 29.29 9.99
C GLY A 59 -4.37 30.01 11.22
N ALA A 60 -4.33 29.40 12.41
CA ALA A 60 -4.83 30.01 13.63
C ALA A 60 -4.03 31.24 14.06
N LEU A 61 -4.68 32.16 14.76
CA LEU A 61 -3.97 33.24 15.43
C LEU A 61 -3.15 32.63 16.60
N PRO A 62 -1.89 33.03 16.79
CA PRO A 62 -1.11 32.59 17.95
C PRO A 62 -1.85 32.94 19.25
N ASP A 63 -1.69 32.09 20.26
CA ASP A 63 -2.32 32.32 21.55
C ASP A 63 -1.81 33.60 22.23
N PRO A 64 -2.66 34.33 22.96
CA PRO A 64 -2.23 35.45 23.76
C PRO A 64 -1.36 34.97 24.91
N MET A 65 -0.29 35.73 25.21
CA MET A 65 0.64 35.43 26.29
C MET A 65 0.43 36.38 27.46
N LEU A 66 0.27 35.82 28.66
CA LEU A 66 0.23 36.59 29.89
C LEU A 66 1.62 36.52 30.56
N ARG A 67 2.25 37.70 30.74
CA ARG A 67 3.51 37.86 31.45
C ARG A 67 3.26 38.61 32.75
N THR A 68 3.78 38.10 33.85
CA THR A 68 3.77 38.78 35.14
C THR A 68 5.19 39.13 35.54
N GLU A 69 5.46 40.42 35.76
CA GLU A 69 6.75 40.95 36.13
C GLU A 69 6.63 41.59 37.50
N LEU A 70 7.43 41.11 38.45
CA LEU A 70 7.56 41.68 39.77
C LEU A 70 8.76 42.64 39.76
N GLN A 71 8.50 43.92 39.99
CA GLN A 71 9.50 44.97 39.96
C GLN A 71 9.87 45.40 41.40
N ASN A 72 11.15 45.72 41.62
CA ASN A 72 11.67 46.10 42.92
C ASN A 72 11.41 45.06 44.02
N VAL A 73 11.73 43.81 43.73
CA VAL A 73 11.50 42.67 44.64
C VAL A 73 12.39 42.71 45.90
N THR A 74 13.43 43.55 45.90
CA THR A 74 14.37 43.72 47.00
C THR A 74 14.27 45.08 47.68
N ASN A 75 13.37 45.95 47.26
CA ASN A 75 13.30 47.33 47.73
C ASN A 75 11.96 47.61 48.43
N PHE A 76 11.88 47.37 49.70
CA PHE A 76 10.66 47.45 50.49
C PHE A 76 10.81 48.54 51.56
N GLY A 77 10.39 49.75 51.21
CA GLY A 77 10.24 50.85 52.21
C GLY A 77 11.52 51.35 52.82
N ALA A 78 11.59 52.64 53.06
CA ALA A 78 12.78 53.40 53.38
C ALA A 78 13.48 53.10 54.75
N GLU A 79 13.00 52.19 55.57
CA GLU A 79 13.45 52.11 56.96
C GLU A 79 14.14 50.83 57.43
N SER A 80 14.16 49.77 56.66
CA SER A 80 14.81 48.54 57.12
C SER A 80 15.20 47.57 56.05
N GLY A 81 16.39 47.68 55.54
CA GLY A 81 17.07 46.59 54.87
C GLY A 81 16.35 45.94 53.63
N THR A 82 17.13 45.44 52.69
CA THR A 82 16.60 44.64 51.51
C THR A 82 16.01 43.32 51.99
N SER A 83 14.71 43.13 51.82
CA SER A 83 14.06 41.83 52.00
C SER A 83 13.52 41.35 50.67
N PHE A 84 13.74 40.07 50.34
CA PHE A 84 13.20 39.44 49.14
C PHE A 84 11.74 39.03 49.38
N ASN A 85 10.81 39.47 48.52
CA ASN A 85 9.42 39.12 48.64
C ASN A 85 8.79 38.91 47.26
N LEU A 86 8.04 37.81 47.08
CA LEU A 86 7.37 37.46 45.82
C LEU A 86 5.87 37.77 45.85
N LEU A 87 5.32 38.27 46.94
CA LEU A 87 3.88 38.59 47.00
C LEU A 87 3.60 39.90 46.24
N PRO A 88 2.67 39.91 45.26
CA PRO A 88 2.38 41.11 44.46
C PRO A 88 2.00 42.34 45.27
N SER A 89 1.41 42.17 46.45
CA SER A 89 1.05 43.29 47.36
C SER A 89 2.23 43.86 48.16
N ARG A 90 3.39 43.15 48.16
CA ARG A 90 4.56 43.51 48.96
C ARG A 90 5.80 43.84 48.13
N VAL A 91 5.74 43.73 46.79
CA VAL A 91 6.80 44.19 45.88
C VAL A 91 6.57 45.67 45.54
N GLY A 92 7.53 46.31 44.94
CA GLY A 92 7.42 47.72 44.52
C GLY A 92 6.28 47.95 43.55
N SER A 93 6.22 47.12 42.50
CA SER A 93 5.07 47.05 41.60
C SER A 93 5.01 45.67 40.92
N THR A 94 3.81 45.31 40.46
CA THR A 94 3.58 44.11 39.65
C THR A 94 2.96 44.54 38.32
N LYS A 95 3.62 44.18 37.23
CA LYS A 95 3.14 44.43 35.88
C LYS A 95 2.58 43.14 35.31
N TYR A 96 1.32 43.14 34.90
CA TYR A 96 0.68 42.06 34.20
C TYR A 96 0.56 42.46 32.72
N THR A 97 1.25 41.80 31.82
CA THR A 97 1.21 42.12 30.39
C THR A 97 0.51 41.01 29.62
N LEU A 98 -0.62 41.34 29.04
CA LEU A 98 -1.27 40.48 28.07
C LEU A 98 -0.85 40.90 26.66
N THR A 99 -0.19 40.02 25.95
CA THR A 99 0.30 40.28 24.57
C THR A 99 -0.37 39.37 23.55
N GLN A 100 -0.72 39.93 22.40
CA GLN A 100 -1.25 39.20 21.25
C GLN A 100 -0.34 39.38 20.05
N PRO A 101 0.39 38.34 19.59
CA PRO A 101 1.11 38.37 18.35
C PRO A 101 0.14 38.41 17.14
N LEU A 102 0.42 39.28 16.20
CA LEU A 102 -0.36 39.47 14.99
C LEU A 102 0.56 39.33 13.76
N PRO A 103 0.65 38.11 13.18
CA PRO A 103 1.42 37.94 11.94
C PRO A 103 0.89 38.86 10.83
N PHE A 104 1.81 39.34 10.00
CA PHE A 104 1.43 40.22 8.88
C PHE A 104 0.33 39.60 8.00
N TRP A 105 -0.51 40.46 7.43
CA TRP A 105 -1.66 40.05 6.63
C TRP A 105 -1.28 39.06 5.54
N GLY A 106 -2.06 37.97 5.40
CA GLY A 106 -1.87 36.89 4.44
C GLY A 106 -0.83 35.83 4.83
N LYS A 107 0.02 36.04 5.85
CA LYS A 107 0.95 34.97 6.30
C LYS A 107 0.21 33.76 6.87
N ARG A 108 -0.86 34.00 7.61
CA ARG A 108 -1.69 32.92 8.19
C ARG A 108 -2.42 32.12 7.13
N ASP A 109 -2.95 32.81 6.11
CA ASP A 109 -3.64 32.17 4.99
C ASP A 109 -2.65 31.30 4.19
N LEU A 110 -1.44 31.81 3.91
CA LEU A 110 -0.41 31.04 3.22
C LEU A 110 0.07 29.83 4.03
N LYS A 111 0.17 29.95 5.37
CA LYS A 111 0.49 28.82 6.23
C LYS A 111 -0.61 27.75 6.20
N ARG A 112 -1.88 28.16 6.24
CA ARG A 112 -3.02 27.25 6.10
C ARG A 112 -3.01 26.56 4.74
N ASP A 113 -2.83 27.32 3.66
CA ASP A 113 -2.82 26.80 2.29
C ASP A 113 -1.64 25.83 2.07
N ALA A 114 -0.46 26.11 2.64
CA ALA A 114 0.68 25.19 2.61
C ALA A 114 0.36 23.90 3.37
N ALA A 115 -0.22 24.00 4.57
CA ALA A 115 -0.62 22.83 5.35
C ALA A 115 -1.73 22.01 4.66
N GLU A 116 -2.65 22.66 3.93
CA GLU A 116 -3.65 21.98 3.11
C GLU A 116 -3.00 21.19 1.98
N ALA A 117 -2.06 21.78 1.27
CA ALA A 117 -1.30 21.08 0.24
C ALA A 117 -0.46 19.92 0.81
N GLU A 118 0.11 20.06 2.02
CA GLU A 118 0.80 18.98 2.73
C GLU A 118 -0.17 17.85 3.14
N ALA A 119 -1.40 18.18 3.52
CA ALA A 119 -2.44 17.19 3.79
C ALA A 119 -2.82 16.41 2.52
N ASP A 120 -2.89 17.08 1.35
CA ASP A 120 -3.08 16.42 0.06
C ASP A 120 -1.91 15.47 -0.28
N VAL A 121 -0.66 15.84 0.04
CA VAL A 121 0.50 14.94 -0.10
C VAL A 121 0.32 13.68 0.75
N ALA A 122 -0.12 13.84 2.00
CA ALA A 122 -0.36 12.69 2.89
C ALA A 122 -1.50 11.81 2.38
N GLN A 123 -2.56 12.40 1.85
CA GLN A 123 -3.66 11.67 1.19
C GLN A 123 -3.17 10.89 -0.03
N GLY A 124 -2.33 11.51 -0.87
CA GLY A 124 -1.70 10.83 -2.01
C GLY A 124 -0.86 9.63 -1.58
N LYS A 125 -0.08 9.75 -0.49
CA LYS A 125 0.70 8.63 0.07
C LYS A 125 -0.21 7.48 0.54
N ALA A 126 -1.34 7.76 1.19
CA ALA A 126 -2.31 6.73 1.57
C ALA A 126 -2.89 6.03 0.32
N GLY A 127 -3.14 6.79 -0.77
CA GLY A 127 -3.54 6.23 -2.05
C GLY A 127 -2.49 5.32 -2.67
N ILE A 128 -1.21 5.73 -2.67
CA ILE A 128 -0.07 4.92 -3.14
C ILE A 128 -0.01 3.60 -2.37
N THR A 129 -0.03 3.67 -1.04
CA THR A 129 0.02 2.47 -0.19
C THR A 129 -1.13 1.52 -0.50
N TRP A 130 -2.35 2.04 -0.69
CA TRP A 130 -3.48 1.18 -1.05
C TRP A 130 -3.31 0.53 -2.42
N THR A 131 -2.94 1.27 -3.46
CA THR A 131 -2.78 0.71 -4.82
C THR A 131 -1.65 -0.32 -4.87
N GLU A 132 -0.56 -0.11 -4.13
CA GLU A 132 0.53 -1.09 -4.00
C GLU A 132 0.07 -2.35 -3.27
N GLN A 133 -0.63 -2.23 -2.13
CA GLN A 133 -1.15 -3.38 -1.39
C GLN A 133 -2.17 -4.17 -2.21
N ALA A 134 -3.08 -3.48 -2.90
CA ALA A 134 -4.05 -4.12 -3.78
C ALA A 134 -3.36 -4.90 -4.90
N ALA A 135 -2.36 -4.32 -5.55
CA ALA A 135 -1.59 -5.01 -6.60
C ALA A 135 -0.85 -6.23 -6.06
N ARG A 136 -0.19 -6.12 -4.89
CA ARG A 136 0.50 -7.25 -4.23
C ARG A 136 -0.47 -8.38 -3.89
N ILE A 137 -1.67 -8.06 -3.37
CA ILE A 137 -2.72 -9.05 -3.07
C ILE A 137 -3.16 -9.75 -4.35
N LYS A 138 -3.48 -9.00 -5.42
CA LYS A 138 -3.91 -9.54 -6.72
C LYS A 138 -2.84 -10.44 -7.35
N ALA A 139 -1.59 -9.99 -7.36
CA ALA A 139 -0.46 -10.77 -7.88
C ALA A 139 -0.22 -12.05 -7.07
N THR A 140 -0.23 -11.96 -5.73
CA THR A 140 -0.03 -13.13 -4.86
C THR A 140 -1.20 -14.10 -4.96
N TYR A 141 -2.42 -13.62 -5.14
CA TYR A 141 -3.60 -14.48 -5.39
C TYR A 141 -3.46 -15.26 -6.70
N ALA A 142 -2.99 -14.61 -7.76
CA ALA A 142 -2.72 -15.29 -9.03
C ALA A 142 -1.59 -16.35 -8.90
N GLN A 143 -0.54 -16.06 -8.13
CA GLN A 143 0.52 -17.00 -7.82
C GLN A 143 0.00 -18.19 -7.00
N TYR A 144 -0.88 -17.94 -6.01
CA TYR A 144 -1.51 -19.00 -5.23
C TYR A 144 -2.40 -19.90 -6.10
N PHE A 145 -3.20 -19.30 -6.99
CA PHE A 145 -3.97 -20.06 -7.99
C PHE A 145 -3.07 -20.98 -8.82
N ALA A 146 -2.00 -20.42 -9.39
CA ALA A 146 -1.07 -21.20 -10.21
C ALA A 146 -0.43 -22.35 -9.42
N ALA A 147 0.02 -22.08 -8.20
CA ALA A 147 0.63 -23.10 -7.33
C ALA A 147 -0.34 -24.25 -7.03
N VAL A 148 -1.61 -23.94 -6.69
CA VAL A 148 -2.64 -24.96 -6.45
C VAL A 148 -2.94 -25.78 -7.73
N LYS A 149 -3.05 -25.11 -8.88
CA LYS A 149 -3.27 -25.80 -10.18
C LYS A 149 -2.09 -26.69 -10.57
N LEU A 150 -0.86 -26.25 -10.29
CA LEU A 150 0.34 -27.06 -10.52
C LEU A 150 0.40 -28.27 -9.59
N VAL A 151 0.01 -28.16 -8.32
CA VAL A 151 -0.14 -29.31 -7.40
C VAL A 151 -1.14 -30.32 -7.98
N THR A 152 -2.30 -29.86 -8.43
CA THR A 152 -3.33 -30.72 -9.03
C THR A 152 -2.80 -31.42 -10.29
N LEU A 153 -2.16 -30.66 -11.18
CA LEU A 153 -1.55 -31.21 -12.40
C LEU A 153 -0.49 -32.26 -12.09
N THR A 154 0.38 -32.00 -11.10
CA THR A 154 1.44 -32.97 -10.71
C THR A 154 0.86 -34.25 -10.13
N LYS A 155 -0.24 -34.18 -9.38
CA LYS A 155 -0.99 -35.37 -8.92
C LYS A 155 -1.57 -36.18 -10.07
N GLU A 156 -2.21 -35.51 -11.07
CA GLU A 156 -2.69 -36.18 -12.28
C GLU A 156 -1.56 -36.87 -13.05
N VAL A 157 -0.37 -36.27 -13.08
CA VAL A 157 0.83 -36.84 -13.71
C VAL A 157 1.31 -38.07 -12.96
N ILE A 158 1.29 -38.07 -11.62
CA ILE A 158 1.65 -39.24 -10.82
C ILE A 158 0.69 -40.39 -11.10
N ASP A 159 -0.63 -40.13 -11.13
CA ASP A 159 -1.64 -41.16 -11.45
C ASP A 159 -1.44 -41.74 -12.87
N LEU A 160 -0.97 -40.91 -13.81
CA LEU A 160 -0.62 -41.36 -15.15
C LEU A 160 0.62 -42.26 -15.18
N ILE A 161 1.68 -41.85 -14.45
CA ILE A 161 2.92 -42.61 -14.33
C ILE A 161 2.66 -43.96 -13.63
N ASP A 162 1.82 -43.99 -12.58
CA ASP A 162 1.45 -45.26 -11.89
C ASP A 162 0.74 -46.21 -12.86
N ARG A 163 -0.11 -45.74 -13.77
CA ARG A 163 -0.69 -46.56 -14.86
C ARG A 163 0.35 -47.08 -15.85
N ILE A 164 1.29 -46.21 -16.26
CA ILE A 164 2.39 -46.60 -17.14
C ILE A 164 3.29 -47.64 -16.47
N GLU A 165 3.55 -47.51 -15.14
CA GLU A 165 4.31 -48.50 -14.35
C GLU A 165 3.62 -49.87 -14.41
N GLY A 166 2.30 -49.94 -14.17
CA GLY A 166 1.56 -51.16 -14.25
C GLY A 166 1.67 -51.89 -15.65
N ILE A 167 1.55 -51.11 -16.72
CA ILE A 167 1.73 -51.61 -18.08
C ILE A 167 3.15 -52.13 -18.29
N THR A 168 4.17 -51.37 -17.88
CA THR A 168 5.59 -51.72 -18.04
C THR A 168 5.95 -52.97 -17.24
N GLN A 169 5.46 -53.12 -16.01
CA GLN A 169 5.68 -54.30 -15.16
C GLN A 169 5.06 -55.56 -15.75
N ALA A 170 3.82 -55.48 -16.27
CA ALA A 170 3.16 -56.59 -16.99
C ALA A 170 3.92 -57.03 -18.23
N ARG A 171 4.43 -56.08 -19.01
CA ARG A 171 5.25 -56.39 -20.17
C ARG A 171 6.61 -56.93 -19.85
N TYR A 172 7.24 -56.49 -18.77
CA TYR A 172 8.49 -57.05 -18.24
C TYR A 172 8.31 -58.51 -17.76
N ALA A 173 7.25 -58.79 -17.00
CA ALA A 173 6.92 -60.13 -16.59
C ALA A 173 6.66 -61.08 -17.80
N GLY A 174 6.15 -60.55 -18.92
CA GLY A 174 5.98 -61.29 -20.17
C GLY A 174 7.25 -61.38 -21.02
N GLY A 175 8.39 -60.81 -20.56
CA GLY A 175 9.65 -60.82 -21.35
C GLY A 175 9.65 -59.89 -22.56
N LEU A 176 8.66 -58.96 -22.64
CA LEU A 176 8.47 -58.07 -23.82
C LEU A 176 9.22 -56.74 -23.74
N VAL A 177 9.74 -56.39 -22.57
CA VAL A 177 10.56 -55.18 -22.36
C VAL A 177 11.73 -55.48 -21.40
N PRO A 178 12.84 -54.75 -21.51
CA PRO A 178 14.00 -54.92 -20.61
C PRO A 178 13.70 -54.39 -19.20
N GLN A 179 14.37 -54.95 -18.19
CA GLN A 179 14.29 -54.49 -16.79
C GLN A 179 14.58 -53.00 -16.64
N GLN A 180 15.41 -52.44 -17.51
CA GLN A 180 15.76 -51.03 -17.53
C GLN A 180 14.54 -50.11 -17.64
N ASP A 181 13.54 -50.51 -18.43
CA ASP A 181 12.31 -49.69 -18.59
C ASP A 181 11.50 -49.68 -17.32
N ALA A 182 11.33 -50.80 -16.62
CA ALA A 182 10.71 -50.87 -15.30
C ALA A 182 11.39 -49.97 -14.25
N ILE A 183 12.73 -49.95 -14.25
CA ILE A 183 13.51 -49.09 -13.35
C ILE A 183 13.30 -47.62 -13.71
N ARG A 184 13.30 -47.26 -15.01
CA ARG A 184 13.09 -45.87 -15.49
C ARG A 184 11.74 -45.31 -15.03
N VAL A 185 10.67 -46.09 -15.10
CA VAL A 185 9.35 -45.66 -14.60
C VAL A 185 9.39 -45.34 -13.12
N GLN A 186 10.05 -46.18 -12.32
CA GLN A 186 10.18 -45.94 -10.87
C GLN A 186 10.98 -44.68 -10.56
N VAL A 187 12.05 -44.45 -11.32
CA VAL A 187 12.84 -43.20 -11.20
C VAL A 187 11.98 -41.98 -11.53
N GLU A 188 11.23 -42.01 -12.66
CA GLU A 188 10.35 -40.90 -13.04
C GLU A 188 9.25 -40.66 -12.00
N ARG A 189 8.63 -41.71 -11.46
CA ARG A 189 7.65 -41.61 -10.38
C ARG A 189 8.22 -40.93 -9.14
N THR A 190 9.44 -41.35 -8.73
CA THR A 190 10.10 -40.75 -7.58
C THR A 190 10.46 -39.29 -7.82
N ALA A 191 10.95 -38.94 -9.00
CA ALA A 191 11.25 -37.56 -9.42
C ALA A 191 9.98 -36.70 -9.40
N THR A 192 8.86 -37.20 -9.93
CA THR A 192 7.58 -36.47 -9.94
C THR A 192 6.99 -36.31 -8.53
N ARG A 193 7.18 -37.28 -7.64
CA ARG A 193 6.82 -37.14 -6.20
C ARG A 193 7.66 -36.07 -5.50
N SER A 194 8.96 -35.99 -5.82
CA SER A 194 9.82 -34.89 -5.30
C SER A 194 9.36 -33.53 -5.84
N GLU A 195 8.96 -33.45 -7.11
CA GLU A 195 8.37 -32.22 -7.68
C GLU A 195 7.05 -31.86 -6.98
N LEU A 196 6.21 -32.83 -6.65
CA LEU A 196 4.95 -32.59 -5.89
C LEU A 196 5.25 -31.90 -4.55
N ILE A 197 6.23 -32.39 -3.80
CA ILE A 197 6.62 -31.76 -2.52
C ILE A 197 7.03 -30.30 -2.72
N GLN A 198 7.77 -30.00 -3.80
CA GLN A 198 8.15 -28.62 -4.12
C GLN A 198 6.93 -27.76 -4.46
N MET A 199 5.99 -28.28 -5.27
CA MET A 199 4.75 -27.54 -5.62
C MET A 199 3.85 -27.32 -4.40
N GLU A 200 3.71 -28.30 -3.50
CA GLU A 200 2.98 -28.15 -2.24
C GLU A 200 3.62 -27.12 -1.32
N THR A 201 4.94 -27.08 -1.26
CA THR A 201 5.69 -26.06 -0.51
C THR A 201 5.45 -24.66 -1.10
N GLU A 202 5.50 -24.52 -2.42
CA GLU A 202 5.24 -23.23 -3.10
C GLU A 202 3.80 -22.76 -2.87
N SER A 203 2.83 -23.67 -2.93
CA SER A 203 1.44 -23.36 -2.59
C SER A 203 1.28 -22.89 -1.14
N HIS A 204 2.01 -23.53 -0.20
CA HIS A 204 2.04 -23.09 1.19
C HIS A 204 2.65 -21.71 1.35
N HIS A 205 3.78 -21.43 0.67
CA HIS A 205 4.43 -20.12 0.69
C HIS A 205 3.52 -19.02 0.12
N ALA A 206 2.87 -19.26 -1.01
CA ALA A 206 1.93 -18.30 -1.61
C ALA A 206 0.76 -18.00 -0.67
N ARG A 207 0.17 -19.02 -0.04
CA ARG A 207 -0.89 -18.85 0.96
C ARG A 207 -0.42 -18.07 2.18
N SER A 208 0.75 -18.38 2.71
CA SER A 208 1.32 -17.70 3.89
C SER A 208 1.62 -16.23 3.58
N ARG A 209 2.17 -15.94 2.39
CA ARG A 209 2.39 -14.57 1.91
C ARG A 209 1.08 -13.80 1.78
N LEU A 210 0.04 -14.45 1.23
CA LEU A 210 -1.28 -13.82 1.09
C LEU A 210 -1.89 -13.51 2.47
N ASN A 211 -1.82 -14.43 3.43
CA ASN A 211 -2.25 -14.18 4.81
C ASN A 211 -1.47 -13.01 5.44
N GLY A 212 -0.16 -12.89 5.20
CA GLY A 212 0.64 -11.76 5.68
C GLY A 212 0.15 -10.42 5.12
N LEU A 213 -0.14 -10.34 3.81
CA LEU A 213 -0.70 -9.15 3.18
C LEU A 213 -2.09 -8.78 3.73
N LEU A 214 -2.85 -9.77 4.18
CA LEU A 214 -4.17 -9.61 4.81
C LEU A 214 -4.10 -9.33 6.32
N ALA A 215 -2.90 -9.23 6.89
CA ALA A 215 -2.68 -9.12 8.34
C ALA A 215 -3.36 -10.25 9.14
N ARG A 216 -3.32 -11.47 8.60
CA ARG A 216 -3.83 -12.70 9.25
C ARG A 216 -2.66 -13.59 9.71
N PRO A 217 -2.86 -14.44 10.72
CA PRO A 217 -1.85 -15.44 11.06
C PRO A 217 -1.48 -16.30 9.84
N ALA A 218 -0.20 -16.55 9.63
CA ALA A 218 0.31 -17.28 8.46
C ALA A 218 -0.35 -18.65 8.22
N PRO A 219 -0.67 -19.47 9.25
CA PRO A 219 -1.32 -20.78 9.06
C PRO A 219 -2.83 -20.71 8.78
N SER A 220 -3.43 -19.53 8.76
CA SER A 220 -4.87 -19.39 8.51
C SER A 220 -5.28 -20.02 7.19
N THR A 221 -6.43 -20.68 7.19
CA THR A 221 -6.99 -21.27 5.99
C THR A 221 -7.52 -20.20 5.04
N LEU A 222 -7.28 -20.39 3.74
CA LEU A 222 -7.89 -19.63 2.65
C LEU A 222 -8.61 -20.60 1.75
N ALA A 223 -9.70 -20.18 1.16
CA ALA A 223 -10.36 -20.95 0.11
C ALA A 223 -9.41 -21.17 -1.06
N VAL A 224 -9.54 -22.32 -1.70
CA VAL A 224 -8.78 -22.64 -2.91
C VAL A 224 -9.36 -21.79 -4.06
N PRO A 225 -8.55 -21.03 -4.79
CA PRO A 225 -9.01 -20.26 -5.92
C PRO A 225 -9.49 -21.19 -7.04
N GLU A 226 -10.74 -21.07 -7.46
CA GLU A 226 -11.28 -21.88 -8.55
C GLU A 226 -10.97 -21.29 -9.93
N ARG A 227 -11.05 -19.96 -10.04
CA ARG A 227 -10.86 -19.22 -11.28
C ARG A 227 -10.21 -17.87 -11.04
N LEU A 228 -9.51 -17.38 -12.03
CA LEU A 228 -8.97 -16.03 -12.08
C LEU A 228 -10.00 -15.04 -12.64
N ARG A 229 -9.78 -13.75 -12.41
CA ARG A 229 -10.59 -12.71 -13.04
C ARG A 229 -10.43 -12.75 -14.57
N PRO A 230 -11.46 -12.37 -15.34
CA PRO A 230 -11.30 -12.24 -16.79
C PRO A 230 -10.29 -11.11 -17.10
N ILE A 231 -9.43 -11.35 -18.07
CA ILE A 231 -8.51 -10.32 -18.58
C ILE A 231 -9.27 -9.36 -19.48
N PRO A 232 -9.12 -8.03 -19.32
CA PRO A 232 -9.76 -7.05 -20.18
C PRO A 232 -9.42 -7.26 -21.66
N THR A 233 -10.32 -6.85 -22.54
CA THR A 233 -10.11 -6.91 -24.00
C THR A 233 -8.94 -6.02 -24.43
N VAL A 234 -8.35 -6.32 -25.58
CA VAL A 234 -7.23 -5.54 -26.15
C VAL A 234 -7.59 -4.06 -26.28
N ALA A 235 -8.84 -3.75 -26.64
CA ALA A 235 -9.31 -2.37 -26.75
C ALA A 235 -9.29 -1.59 -25.42
N ARG A 236 -9.46 -2.27 -24.26
CA ARG A 236 -9.34 -1.65 -22.95
C ARG A 236 -7.89 -1.50 -22.48
N LEU A 237 -6.96 -2.20 -23.10
CA LEU A 237 -5.53 -2.18 -22.81
C LEU A 237 -4.77 -1.33 -23.86
N ASP A 238 -5.44 -0.36 -24.46
CA ASP A 238 -4.78 0.60 -25.35
C ASP A 238 -3.85 1.54 -24.57
N TYR A 239 -2.61 1.68 -25.06
CA TYR A 239 -1.58 2.46 -24.36
C TYR A 239 -1.99 3.93 -24.17
N ALA A 240 -2.52 4.58 -25.23
CA ALA A 240 -2.87 6.00 -25.16
C ALA A 240 -4.00 6.27 -24.15
N ALA A 241 -5.02 5.40 -24.13
CA ALA A 241 -6.12 5.51 -23.18
C ALA A 241 -5.66 5.26 -21.72
N LEU A 242 -4.72 4.33 -21.53
CA LEU A 242 -4.16 4.05 -20.20
C LEU A 242 -3.18 5.13 -19.74
N GLU A 243 -2.40 5.74 -20.65
CA GLU A 243 -1.55 6.89 -20.34
C GLU A 243 -2.37 8.07 -19.84
N GLU A 244 -3.49 8.40 -20.50
CA GLU A 244 -4.38 9.48 -20.05
C GLU A 244 -4.93 9.23 -18.65
N ARG A 245 -5.39 8.00 -18.38
CA ARG A 245 -5.87 7.61 -17.03
C ARG A 245 -4.76 7.68 -15.99
N LEU A 246 -3.57 7.18 -16.30
CA LEU A 246 -2.40 7.25 -15.43
C LEU A 246 -2.09 8.70 -15.06
N ARG A 247 -2.01 9.59 -16.05
CA ARG A 247 -1.73 11.02 -15.81
C ARG A 247 -2.80 11.71 -14.95
N GLY A 248 -4.06 11.29 -15.08
CA GLY A 248 -5.19 11.91 -14.36
C GLY A 248 -5.50 11.30 -13.00
N ARG A 249 -5.15 10.03 -12.74
CA ARG A 249 -5.64 9.29 -11.56
C ARG A 249 -4.56 8.65 -10.72
N ASN A 250 -3.32 8.61 -11.20
CA ASN A 250 -2.24 7.98 -10.41
C ASN A 250 -1.99 8.75 -9.10
N PRO A 251 -2.04 8.07 -7.94
CA PRO A 251 -1.89 8.73 -6.64
C PRO A 251 -0.48 9.29 -6.40
N SER A 252 0.56 8.77 -7.08
CA SER A 252 1.91 9.32 -6.97
C SER A 252 2.01 10.67 -7.67
N LEU A 253 1.41 10.82 -8.87
CA LEU A 253 1.36 12.10 -9.58
C LEU A 253 0.49 13.12 -8.82
N PHE A 254 -0.61 12.68 -8.22
CA PHE A 254 -1.42 13.53 -7.35
C PHE A 254 -0.61 14.05 -6.14
N ALA A 255 0.17 13.17 -5.48
CA ALA A 255 1.04 13.56 -4.37
C ALA A 255 2.15 14.53 -4.81
N ASP A 256 2.72 14.34 -6.00
CA ASP A 256 3.73 15.24 -6.54
C ASP A 256 3.15 16.61 -6.93
N ASP A 257 1.93 16.65 -7.48
CA ASP A 257 1.22 17.92 -7.72
C ASP A 257 0.90 18.67 -6.42
N ALA A 258 0.48 17.94 -5.39
CA ALA A 258 0.27 18.53 -4.07
C ALA A 258 1.59 19.07 -3.49
N ARG A 259 2.70 18.37 -3.70
CA ARG A 259 4.05 18.81 -3.27
C ARG A 259 4.50 20.08 -3.96
N ILE A 260 4.21 20.22 -5.27
CA ILE A 260 4.46 21.45 -6.01
C ILE A 260 3.64 22.60 -5.44
N ARG A 261 2.32 22.39 -5.18
CA ARG A 261 1.47 23.40 -4.54
C ARG A 261 2.00 23.82 -3.17
N ALA A 262 2.41 22.85 -2.34
CA ALA A 262 3.01 23.15 -1.03
C ALA A 262 4.28 23.99 -1.16
N ALA A 263 5.17 23.65 -2.09
CA ALA A 263 6.38 24.41 -2.37
C ALA A 263 6.07 25.85 -2.86
N GLU A 264 5.07 26.04 -3.71
CA GLU A 264 4.62 27.35 -4.18
C GLU A 264 4.07 28.20 -3.03
N LYS A 265 3.24 27.62 -2.15
CA LYS A 265 2.73 28.34 -0.97
C LYS A 265 3.83 28.68 0.04
N ASN A 266 4.78 27.78 0.24
CA ASN A 266 5.95 28.02 1.09
C ASN A 266 6.86 29.12 0.51
N ARG A 267 7.06 29.19 -0.83
CA ARG A 267 7.74 30.30 -1.48
C ARG A 267 7.00 31.62 -1.21
N ASP A 268 5.69 31.66 -1.43
CA ASP A 268 4.89 32.87 -1.23
C ASP A 268 4.94 33.32 0.24
N LEU A 269 4.94 32.40 1.18
CA LEU A 269 5.14 32.67 2.60
C LEU A 269 6.55 33.25 2.87
N THR A 270 7.59 32.71 2.24
CA THR A 270 8.97 33.18 2.35
C THR A 270 9.08 34.64 1.85
N TYR A 271 8.46 34.96 0.73
CA TYR A 271 8.37 36.35 0.24
C TYR A 271 7.58 37.25 1.21
N ARG A 272 6.51 36.72 1.81
CA ARG A 272 5.70 37.48 2.79
C ARG A 272 6.47 37.75 4.08
N ASN A 273 7.49 36.97 4.42
CA ASN A 273 8.36 37.20 5.57
C ASN A 273 9.25 38.47 5.46
N ARG A 274 9.26 39.15 4.32
CA ARG A 274 9.81 40.50 4.18
C ARG A 274 9.04 41.55 5.00
N TYR A 275 7.77 41.30 5.28
CA TYR A 275 6.92 42.21 6.02
C TYR A 275 6.99 41.91 7.52
N PRO A 276 7.03 42.96 8.36
CA PRO A 276 7.13 42.79 9.82
C PRO A 276 5.87 42.19 10.42
N ASP A 277 6.04 41.38 11.44
CA ASP A 277 4.95 40.95 12.31
C ASP A 277 4.78 41.94 13.48
N PHE A 278 3.58 42.06 14.00
CA PHE A 278 3.21 42.98 15.07
C PHE A 278 2.85 42.20 16.33
N THR A 279 3.10 42.83 17.49
CA THR A 279 2.57 42.36 18.76
C THR A 279 1.91 43.54 19.48
N LEU A 280 0.66 43.37 19.87
CA LEU A 280 -0.06 44.32 20.69
C LEU A 280 -0.06 43.82 22.14
N GLY A 281 0.11 44.72 23.10
CA GLY A 281 0.07 44.39 24.49
C GLY A 281 -0.64 45.45 25.33
N ILE A 282 -1.31 44.98 26.37
CA ILE A 282 -1.87 45.85 27.41
C ILE A 282 -1.34 45.40 28.77
N SER A 283 -0.95 46.37 29.58
CA SER A 283 -0.29 46.09 30.86
C SER A 283 -0.88 46.95 31.97
N PRO A 284 -1.74 46.42 32.84
CA PRO A 284 -2.01 47.05 34.14
C PRO A 284 -0.81 46.90 35.08
N ILE A 285 -0.43 47.99 35.73
CA ILE A 285 0.63 48.04 36.75
C ILE A 285 -0.02 48.24 38.11
N GLN A 286 0.14 47.26 38.95
CA GLN A 286 -0.32 47.25 40.32
C GLN A 286 0.78 47.71 41.26
N THR A 287 0.53 48.73 42.09
CA THR A 287 1.36 49.11 43.20
C THR A 287 0.58 48.85 44.48
N ARG A 288 1.11 48.01 45.36
CA ARG A 288 0.38 47.49 46.53
C ARG A 288 -0.93 46.81 46.14
N ASN A 289 -2.07 47.35 46.49
CA ASN A 289 -3.43 46.73 46.21
C ASN A 289 -4.24 47.47 45.15
N ARG A 290 -3.61 48.39 44.39
CA ARG A 290 -4.36 49.18 43.38
C ARG A 290 -3.62 49.20 42.07
N VAL A 291 -4.36 49.11 40.95
CA VAL A 291 -3.83 49.37 39.61
C VAL A 291 -3.71 50.90 39.48
N ASN A 292 -2.51 51.39 39.34
CA ASN A 292 -2.25 52.82 39.30
C ASN A 292 -1.93 53.33 37.91
N MET A 293 -1.56 52.42 36.98
CA MET A 293 -1.13 52.78 35.64
C MET A 293 -1.53 51.70 34.62
N TRP A 294 -1.84 52.12 33.43
CA TRP A 294 -2.04 51.26 32.26
C TRP A 294 -1.02 51.61 31.17
N GLU A 295 -0.37 50.61 30.64
CA GLU A 295 0.55 50.75 29.52
C GLU A 295 0.02 50.01 28.31
N LEU A 296 0.18 50.61 27.12
CA LEU A 296 -0.06 49.96 25.82
C LEU A 296 1.31 49.69 25.19
N MET A 297 1.49 48.47 24.71
CA MET A 297 2.71 48.04 24.03
C MET A 297 2.39 47.78 22.56
N PHE A 298 3.18 48.35 21.68
CA PHE A 298 3.25 48.02 20.27
C PHE A 298 4.68 47.57 19.97
N GLU A 299 4.83 46.34 19.52
CA GLU A 299 6.12 45.75 19.15
C GLU A 299 6.10 45.41 17.68
N LEU A 300 7.21 45.66 16.99
CA LEU A 300 7.39 45.45 15.56
C LEU A 300 8.69 44.70 15.31
N ASN A 301 8.63 43.57 14.65
CA ASN A 301 9.82 42.84 14.23
C ASN A 301 10.35 43.42 12.89
N ILE A 302 11.50 44.15 12.94
CA ILE A 302 12.09 44.78 11.76
C ILE A 302 13.04 43.80 11.04
N PRO A 303 12.74 43.40 9.80
CA PRO A 303 13.56 42.45 9.06
C PRO A 303 14.78 43.09 8.40
N LEU A 304 15.90 43.18 9.13
CA LEU A 304 17.12 43.85 8.67
C LEU A 304 18.05 42.97 7.82
N GLN A 305 18.04 41.65 8.01
CA GLN A 305 18.97 40.72 7.32
C GLN A 305 18.53 40.38 5.90
N GLN A 306 18.70 41.31 4.98
CA GLN A 306 18.22 41.19 3.60
C GLN A 306 18.91 40.08 2.81
N GLU A 307 20.23 39.89 2.97
CA GLU A 307 20.98 38.82 2.28
C GLU A 307 20.49 37.41 2.68
N SER A 308 20.23 37.19 3.96
CA SER A 308 19.65 35.91 4.45
C SER A 308 18.28 35.66 3.81
N ARG A 309 17.44 36.69 3.70
CA ARG A 309 16.11 36.57 3.08
C ARG A 309 16.17 36.27 1.59
N ARG A 310 17.03 36.96 0.87
CA ARG A 310 17.26 36.69 -0.56
C ARG A 310 17.76 35.27 -0.78
N SER A 311 18.57 34.73 0.15
CA SER A 311 19.00 33.32 0.09
C SER A 311 17.84 32.35 0.29
N GLN A 312 16.97 32.60 1.28
CA GLN A 312 15.76 31.81 1.51
C GLN A 312 14.80 31.87 0.33
N GLU A 313 14.65 33.01 -0.33
CA GLU A 313 13.83 33.15 -1.51
C GLU A 313 14.37 32.35 -2.69
N ARG A 314 15.70 32.42 -2.94
CA ARG A 314 16.35 31.58 -3.96
C ARG A 314 16.22 30.09 -3.65
N GLU A 315 16.35 29.70 -2.38
CA GLU A 315 16.12 28.33 -1.93
C GLU A 315 14.69 27.87 -2.26
N ALA A 316 13.68 28.68 -1.89
CA ALA A 316 12.28 28.36 -2.17
C ALA A 316 11.97 28.22 -3.68
N GLU A 317 12.55 29.07 -4.52
CA GLU A 317 12.45 28.93 -5.98
C GLU A 317 13.06 27.61 -6.48
N LYS A 318 14.26 27.26 -5.99
CA LYS A 318 14.91 26.00 -6.35
C LYS A 318 14.15 24.77 -5.86
N MET A 319 13.45 24.87 -4.75
CA MET A 319 12.59 23.78 -4.24
C MET A 319 11.37 23.53 -5.15
N ILE A 320 10.80 24.57 -5.77
CA ILE A 320 9.74 24.42 -6.77
C ILE A 320 10.29 23.73 -8.03
N GLU A 321 11.43 24.19 -8.56
CA GLU A 321 12.08 23.56 -9.71
C GLU A 321 12.39 22.08 -9.44
N ALA A 322 12.94 21.77 -8.26
CA ALA A 322 13.22 20.41 -7.84
C ALA A 322 11.96 19.54 -7.73
N SER A 323 10.84 20.09 -7.23
CA SER A 323 9.58 19.38 -7.12
C SER A 323 8.98 19.07 -8.51
N ARG A 324 9.08 20.00 -9.45
CA ARG A 324 8.66 19.81 -10.85
C ARG A 324 9.48 18.75 -11.55
N ALA A 325 10.81 18.79 -11.40
CA ALA A 325 11.70 17.78 -11.98
C ALA A 325 11.43 16.38 -11.40
N ARG A 326 11.13 16.28 -10.10
CA ARG A 326 10.72 14.99 -9.48
C ARG A 326 9.42 14.47 -10.10
N LYS A 327 8.39 15.30 -10.23
CA LYS A 327 7.14 14.89 -10.90
C LYS A 327 7.38 14.38 -12.31
N GLU A 328 8.23 15.05 -13.09
CA GLU A 328 8.58 14.62 -14.44
C GLU A 328 9.31 13.27 -14.43
N ALA A 329 10.27 13.08 -13.53
CA ALA A 329 10.96 11.80 -13.35
C ALA A 329 9.99 10.68 -12.95
N THR A 330 9.07 10.94 -12.00
CA THR A 330 8.02 9.99 -11.61
C THR A 330 7.13 9.64 -12.80
N ALA A 331 6.67 10.62 -13.57
CA ALA A 331 5.82 10.38 -14.73
C ALA A 331 6.53 9.52 -15.79
N ASN A 332 7.80 9.80 -16.09
CA ASN A 332 8.58 9.03 -17.06
C ASN A 332 8.76 7.58 -16.62
N GLN A 333 9.03 7.34 -15.32
CA GLN A 333 9.14 5.98 -14.77
C GLN A 333 7.81 5.23 -14.86
N LEU A 334 6.70 5.85 -14.47
CA LEU A 334 5.37 5.23 -14.53
C LEU A 334 4.95 4.88 -15.96
N LEU A 335 5.30 5.71 -16.94
CA LEU A 335 5.03 5.44 -18.36
C LEU A 335 5.89 4.30 -18.91
N ALA A 336 7.15 4.21 -18.49
CA ALA A 336 8.02 3.09 -18.84
C ALA A 336 7.47 1.78 -18.26
N ASP A 337 7.09 1.79 -16.96
CA ASP A 337 6.48 0.64 -16.28
C ASP A 337 5.16 0.22 -16.98
N LEU A 338 4.33 1.17 -17.40
CA LEU A 338 3.10 0.90 -18.13
C LEU A 338 3.39 0.18 -19.46
N SER A 339 4.35 0.68 -20.23
CA SER A 339 4.75 0.08 -21.51
C SER A 339 5.28 -1.34 -21.32
N GLU A 340 6.12 -1.57 -20.30
CA GLU A 340 6.64 -2.90 -19.96
C GLU A 340 5.52 -3.86 -19.60
N ASN A 341 4.59 -3.47 -18.73
CA ASN A 341 3.50 -4.34 -18.29
C ASN A 341 2.51 -4.64 -19.41
N LEU A 342 2.25 -3.70 -20.32
CA LEU A 342 1.46 -3.95 -21.53
C LEU A 342 2.14 -4.92 -22.48
N ALA A 343 3.43 -4.80 -22.69
CA ALA A 343 4.19 -5.78 -23.46
C ALA A 343 4.16 -7.16 -22.80
N GLY A 344 4.32 -7.20 -21.48
CA GLY A 344 4.27 -8.43 -20.67
C GLY A 344 2.93 -9.16 -20.76
N ILE A 345 1.80 -8.45 -20.59
CA ILE A 345 0.46 -9.06 -20.67
C ILE A 345 0.18 -9.58 -22.08
N ASN A 346 0.60 -8.86 -23.13
CA ASN A 346 0.45 -9.30 -24.52
C ASN A 346 1.32 -10.52 -24.82
N ALA A 347 2.55 -10.59 -24.30
CA ALA A 347 3.42 -11.75 -24.43
C ALA A 347 2.81 -12.99 -23.73
N ALA A 348 2.36 -12.83 -22.48
CA ALA A 348 1.71 -13.91 -21.72
C ALA A 348 0.44 -14.43 -22.42
N ARG A 349 -0.37 -13.54 -22.98
CA ARG A 349 -1.55 -13.92 -23.79
C ARG A 349 -1.18 -14.74 -25.04
N ARG A 350 -0.12 -14.35 -25.75
CA ARG A 350 0.37 -15.11 -26.92
C ARG A 350 0.88 -16.49 -26.52
N VAL A 351 1.60 -16.57 -25.41
CA VAL A 351 2.09 -17.85 -24.86
C VAL A 351 0.91 -18.75 -24.50
N GLU A 352 -0.10 -18.23 -23.80
CA GLU A 352 -1.31 -18.99 -23.46
C GLU A 352 -2.02 -19.49 -24.71
N THR A 353 -2.27 -18.61 -25.69
CA THR A 353 -2.93 -18.96 -26.93
C THR A 353 -2.16 -20.05 -27.70
N LEU A 354 -0.84 -19.90 -27.83
CA LEU A 354 -0.01 -20.90 -28.52
C LEU A 354 -0.01 -22.23 -27.77
N ALA A 355 0.08 -22.19 -26.44
CA ALA A 355 0.05 -23.40 -25.62
C ALA A 355 -1.30 -24.13 -25.72
N GLN A 356 -2.41 -23.41 -25.63
CA GLN A 356 -3.76 -24.00 -25.68
C GLN A 356 -4.18 -24.44 -27.08
N SER A 357 -3.91 -23.65 -28.12
CA SER A 357 -4.39 -23.91 -29.47
C SER A 357 -3.48 -24.85 -30.30
N SER A 358 -2.20 -24.96 -29.96
CA SER A 358 -1.23 -25.70 -30.75
C SER A 358 -0.45 -26.73 -29.94
N LEU A 359 0.31 -26.30 -28.90
CA LEU A 359 1.21 -27.19 -28.19
C LEU A 359 0.48 -28.31 -27.44
N LEU A 360 -0.58 -28.01 -26.72
CA LEU A 360 -1.30 -28.97 -25.91
C LEU A 360 -2.00 -30.03 -26.80
N PRO A 361 -2.78 -29.68 -27.84
CA PRO A 361 -3.37 -30.67 -28.73
C PRO A 361 -2.32 -31.56 -29.44
N GLN A 362 -1.20 -31.00 -29.91
CA GLN A 362 -0.10 -31.75 -30.52
C GLN A 362 0.55 -32.72 -29.54
N ALA A 363 0.85 -32.24 -28.29
CA ALA A 363 1.44 -33.08 -27.25
C ALA A 363 0.49 -34.23 -26.85
N GLU A 364 -0.82 -33.99 -26.78
CA GLU A 364 -1.81 -35.03 -26.47
C GLU A 364 -1.90 -36.09 -27.59
N LEU A 365 -1.87 -35.67 -28.87
CA LEU A 365 -1.84 -36.61 -29.98
C LEU A 365 -0.55 -37.43 -29.99
N THR A 366 0.60 -36.78 -29.76
CA THR A 366 1.91 -37.45 -29.67
C THR A 366 1.91 -38.48 -28.53
N PHE A 367 1.39 -38.11 -27.36
CA PHE A 367 1.32 -39.04 -26.24
C PHE A 367 0.39 -40.26 -26.53
N ARG A 368 -0.78 -40.03 -27.10
CA ARG A 368 -1.70 -41.15 -27.47
C ARG A 368 -1.04 -42.09 -28.45
N ALA A 369 -0.35 -41.55 -29.46
CA ALA A 369 0.36 -42.36 -30.46
C ALA A 369 1.54 -43.11 -29.81
N ALA A 370 2.31 -42.46 -28.95
CA ALA A 370 3.41 -43.10 -28.23
C ALA A 370 2.93 -44.20 -27.28
N LEU A 371 1.82 -43.99 -26.56
CA LEU A 371 1.23 -44.97 -25.65
C LEU A 371 0.78 -46.22 -26.41
N ALA A 372 -0.01 -46.05 -27.50
CA ALA A 372 -0.45 -47.15 -28.32
C ALA A 372 0.73 -47.89 -29.00
N GLY A 373 1.76 -47.16 -29.43
CA GLY A 373 2.97 -47.73 -29.98
C GLY A 373 3.78 -48.51 -28.94
N TYR A 374 3.86 -48.00 -27.70
CA TYR A 374 4.50 -48.71 -26.59
C TYR A 374 3.76 -49.98 -26.21
N GLU A 375 2.43 -49.96 -26.11
CA GLU A 375 1.60 -51.13 -25.82
C GLU A 375 1.79 -52.24 -26.85
N THR A 376 1.97 -51.90 -28.13
CA THR A 376 2.21 -52.85 -29.23
C THR A 376 3.67 -53.19 -29.47
N GLY A 377 4.62 -52.60 -28.73
CA GLY A 377 6.06 -52.84 -28.88
C GLY A 377 6.71 -52.13 -30.07
N LYS A 378 6.04 -51.17 -30.69
CA LYS A 378 6.54 -50.39 -31.83
C LYS A 378 7.34 -49.16 -31.45
N VAL A 379 7.20 -48.72 -30.20
CA VAL A 379 7.83 -47.51 -29.65
C VAL A 379 8.51 -47.88 -28.33
N ASP A 380 9.66 -47.30 -28.06
CA ASP A 380 10.40 -47.49 -26.80
C ASP A 380 9.83 -46.66 -25.64
N PHE A 381 10.22 -47.03 -24.43
CA PHE A 381 9.77 -46.35 -23.22
C PHE A 381 10.23 -44.89 -23.15
N ALA A 382 11.42 -44.56 -23.63
CA ALA A 382 11.95 -43.20 -23.63
C ALA A 382 11.07 -42.24 -24.41
N THR A 383 10.62 -42.67 -25.62
CA THR A 383 9.70 -41.90 -26.47
C THR A 383 8.33 -41.65 -25.77
N LEU A 384 7.78 -42.67 -25.09
CA LEU A 384 6.55 -42.49 -24.30
C LEU A 384 6.73 -41.47 -23.17
N LEU A 385 7.85 -41.54 -22.45
CA LEU A 385 8.16 -40.66 -21.35
C LEU A 385 8.36 -39.22 -21.83
N ASP A 386 9.06 -39.02 -22.94
CA ASP A 386 9.22 -37.70 -23.57
C ASP A 386 7.89 -37.09 -24.00
N ALA A 387 7.02 -37.85 -24.58
CA ALA A 387 5.67 -37.39 -24.93
C ALA A 387 4.83 -37.00 -23.69
N GLN A 388 4.94 -37.75 -22.60
CA GLN A 388 4.30 -37.39 -21.30
C GLN A 388 4.86 -36.07 -20.74
N ARG A 389 6.17 -35.87 -20.79
CA ARG A 389 6.81 -34.63 -20.35
C ARG A 389 6.38 -33.42 -21.18
N GLN A 390 6.16 -33.61 -22.50
CA GLN A 390 5.66 -32.54 -23.37
C GLN A 390 4.24 -32.09 -23.00
N ILE A 391 3.30 -33.02 -22.71
CA ILE A 391 1.96 -32.66 -22.22
C ILE A 391 2.06 -31.87 -20.91
N ARG A 392 2.83 -32.39 -19.93
CA ARG A 392 3.02 -31.74 -18.65
C ARG A 392 3.52 -30.30 -18.83
N LYS A 393 4.55 -30.13 -19.66
CA LYS A 393 5.13 -28.82 -19.96
C LYS A 393 4.10 -27.87 -20.59
N ALA A 394 3.34 -28.32 -21.58
CA ALA A 394 2.31 -27.51 -22.23
C ALA A 394 1.22 -27.06 -21.23
N LYS A 395 0.74 -27.97 -20.36
CA LYS A 395 -0.23 -27.62 -19.31
C LYS A 395 0.34 -26.64 -18.28
N GLN A 396 1.60 -26.83 -17.87
CA GLN A 396 2.30 -25.90 -16.96
C GLN A 396 2.44 -24.49 -17.58
N ASP A 397 2.77 -24.41 -18.87
CA ASP A 397 2.92 -23.15 -19.59
C ASP A 397 1.59 -22.37 -19.66
N VAL A 398 0.45 -23.06 -19.87
CA VAL A 398 -0.89 -22.45 -19.80
C VAL A 398 -1.14 -21.84 -18.40
N ILE A 399 -0.95 -22.64 -17.33
CA ILE A 399 -1.20 -22.17 -15.95
C ILE A 399 -0.33 -20.96 -15.61
N LYS A 400 0.96 -21.02 -15.96
CA LYS A 400 1.91 -19.93 -15.70
C LYS A 400 1.57 -18.67 -16.51
N ALA A 401 1.18 -18.82 -17.78
CA ALA A 401 0.79 -17.71 -18.63
C ALA A 401 -0.47 -17.00 -18.12
N GLN A 402 -1.46 -17.77 -17.63
CA GLN A 402 -2.66 -17.21 -16.99
C GLN A 402 -2.34 -16.40 -15.73
N ALA A 403 -1.48 -16.93 -14.87
CA ALA A 403 -1.06 -16.21 -13.66
C ALA A 403 -0.26 -14.96 -14.00
N GLU A 404 0.66 -15.04 -14.98
CA GLU A 404 1.46 -13.88 -15.43
C GLU A 404 0.58 -12.76 -15.98
N GLN A 405 -0.45 -13.07 -16.75
CA GLN A 405 -1.42 -12.07 -17.22
C GLN A 405 -2.06 -11.32 -16.05
N GLN A 406 -2.45 -12.04 -14.98
CA GLN A 406 -3.05 -11.42 -13.80
C GLN A 406 -2.07 -10.55 -13.02
N VAL A 407 -0.80 -10.97 -12.90
CA VAL A 407 0.25 -10.18 -12.27
C VAL A 407 0.46 -8.88 -13.04
N ARG A 408 0.61 -8.94 -14.36
CA ARG A 408 0.78 -7.75 -15.21
C ARG A 408 -0.45 -6.85 -15.19
N LEU A 409 -1.65 -7.43 -15.14
CA LEU A 409 -2.90 -6.66 -15.00
C LEU A 409 -2.93 -5.90 -13.65
N ALA A 410 -2.56 -6.57 -12.56
CA ALA A 410 -2.51 -5.94 -11.25
C ALA A 410 -1.52 -4.76 -11.20
N ASP A 411 -0.38 -4.87 -11.88
CA ASP A 411 0.58 -3.78 -12.01
C ASP A 411 0.04 -2.62 -12.86
N ILE A 412 -0.66 -2.91 -13.97
CA ILE A 412 -1.33 -1.87 -14.77
C ILE A 412 -2.38 -1.14 -13.93
N GLU A 413 -3.23 -1.85 -13.20
CA GLU A 413 -4.24 -1.28 -12.31
C GLU A 413 -3.61 -0.40 -11.22
N ARG A 414 -2.48 -0.82 -10.65
CA ARG A 414 -1.69 0.00 -9.71
C ARG A 414 -1.21 1.31 -10.36
N LEU A 415 -0.73 1.24 -11.60
CA LEU A 415 -0.21 2.40 -12.33
C LEU A 415 -1.31 3.39 -12.69
N ILE A 416 -2.50 2.93 -13.07
CA ILE A 416 -3.62 3.80 -13.41
C ILE A 416 -4.44 4.24 -12.18
N GLY A 417 -4.24 3.59 -11.02
CA GLY A 417 -4.93 3.91 -9.77
C GLY A 417 -6.38 3.43 -9.70
N GLU A 418 -6.81 2.57 -10.61
CA GLU A 418 -8.18 2.02 -10.67
C GLU A 418 -8.20 0.58 -11.22
N ASP A 419 -9.28 -0.15 -10.95
CA ASP A 419 -9.52 -1.49 -11.51
C ASP A 419 -10.01 -1.41 -12.97
N LEU A 420 -9.62 -2.41 -13.81
CA LEU A 420 -9.96 -2.49 -15.24
C LEU A 420 -11.08 -3.47 -15.54
#